data_d97e2b2992bd23920ea0aec51ff32f5a
#
_entry.id   d97e2b2992bd23920ea0aec51ff32f5a
#
_cell.length_a   1.000
_cell.length_b   1.000
_cell.length_c   1.000
_cell.angle_alpha   90.00
_cell.angle_beta   90.00
_cell.angle_gamma   90.00
#
_symmetry.space_group_name_H-M   'P 1'
#
loop_
_entity.id
_entity.type
_entity.pdbx_description
1 polymer ?
#
loop_
_entity_poly.entity_id
_entity_poly.type
_entity_poly.pdbx_seq_one_letter_code
_entity_poly.pdbx_strand_id
1 'polypeptide(L)'
;MRILILQHIKIEDPGFIKDLMIKDGAELTTIELDEGEKIPTDLSKFDAMFCMGGPMDTWMEKEYPWLITEKKRIKEFVVDLKKPYLGFCLGCQLLGEVVGGKVVRTSNPEIGMLNI
;
A
#
# COMPACT_ATOMS: atom_id res chain seq x y z
N MET A 1 12.29 13.69 5.36
CA MET A 1 10.96 13.05 5.21
C MET A 1 11.08 11.57 5.53
N ARG A 2 10.19 11.06 6.34
CA ARG A 2 10.15 9.64 6.75
C ARG A 2 8.99 8.96 6.05
N ILE A 3 9.28 7.97 5.21
CA ILE A 3 8.28 7.32 4.36
C ILE A 3 8.14 5.86 4.78
N LEU A 4 6.90 5.45 5.05
CA LEU A 4 6.55 4.06 5.31
C LEU A 4 6.14 3.39 3.99
N ILE A 5 6.77 2.27 3.66
CA ILE A 5 6.46 1.50 2.46
C ILE A 5 5.86 0.16 2.89
N LEU A 6 4.63 -0.11 2.47
CA LEU A 6 3.96 -1.40 2.66
C LEU A 6 4.13 -2.22 1.39
N GLN A 7 4.83 -3.34 1.49
CA GLN A 7 5.18 -4.21 0.37
C GLN A 7 4.56 -5.59 0.56
N HIS A 8 3.97 -6.14 -0.49
CA HIS A 8 3.19 -7.38 -0.42
C HIS A 8 3.91 -8.57 -1.04
N ILE A 9 4.81 -8.33 -1.98
CA ILE A 9 5.73 -9.31 -2.54
C ILE A 9 7.05 -8.63 -2.92
N LYS A 10 8.12 -9.41 -2.89
CA LYS A 10 9.49 -8.90 -3.05
C LYS A 10 9.73 -8.18 -4.38
N ILE A 11 9.12 -8.64 -5.47
CA ILE A 11 9.34 -8.09 -6.81
C ILE A 11 8.55 -6.80 -7.09
N GLU A 12 7.59 -6.46 -6.25
CA GLU A 12 6.79 -5.23 -6.39
C GLU A 12 7.24 -4.19 -5.37
N ASP A 13 8.50 -3.81 -5.44
CA ASP A 13 9.08 -2.71 -4.68
C ASP A 13 8.87 -1.35 -5.40
N PRO A 14 9.18 -0.21 -4.78
CA PRO A 14 9.02 1.10 -5.43
C PRO A 14 9.94 1.38 -6.61
N GLY A 15 10.89 0.50 -6.92
CA GLY A 15 11.77 0.61 -8.09
C GLY A 15 12.49 1.96 -8.17
N PHE A 16 12.47 2.58 -9.33
CA PHE A 16 13.14 3.86 -9.58
C PHE A 16 12.68 5.00 -8.66
N ILE A 17 11.41 4.99 -8.23
CA ILE A 17 10.90 5.98 -7.27
C ILE A 17 11.66 5.90 -5.94
N LYS A 18 12.02 4.70 -5.51
CA LYS A 18 12.83 4.49 -4.31
C LYS A 18 14.18 5.19 -4.40
N ASP A 19 14.85 5.06 -5.55
CA ASP A 19 16.14 5.70 -5.77
C ASP A 19 16.03 7.23 -5.73
N LEU A 20 14.97 7.78 -6.31
CA LEU A 20 14.70 9.22 -6.26
C LEU A 20 14.43 9.70 -4.84
N MET A 21 13.62 8.98 -4.06
CA MET A 21 13.35 9.33 -2.67
C MET A 21 14.62 9.33 -1.82
N ILE A 22 15.48 8.33 -1.99
CA ILE A 22 16.78 8.25 -1.28
C ILE A 22 17.68 9.40 -1.69
N LYS A 23 17.75 9.73 -2.98
CA LYS A 23 18.53 10.84 -3.50
C LYS A 23 18.08 12.18 -2.91
N ASP A 24 16.78 12.33 -2.68
CA ASP A 24 16.20 13.52 -2.05
C ASP A 24 16.31 13.53 -0.51
N GLY A 25 16.99 12.54 0.07
CA GLY A 25 17.26 12.47 1.51
C GLY A 25 16.13 11.88 2.35
N ALA A 26 15.18 11.18 1.75
CA ALA A 26 14.13 10.52 2.51
C ALA A 26 14.64 9.30 3.28
N GLU A 27 14.16 9.12 4.49
CA GLU A 27 14.32 7.89 5.27
C GLU A 27 13.18 6.93 4.94
N LEU A 28 13.51 5.75 4.44
CA LEU A 28 12.54 4.74 4.03
C LEU A 28 12.47 3.61 5.05
N THR A 29 11.27 3.26 5.46
CA THR A 29 10.97 2.07 6.28
C THR A 29 10.07 1.15 5.45
N THR A 30 10.59 0.02 5.01
CA THR A 30 9.82 -0.98 4.25
C THR A 30 9.34 -2.08 5.19
N ILE A 31 8.07 -2.42 5.11
CA ILE A 31 7.44 -3.53 5.81
C ILE A 31 7.05 -4.58 4.79
N GLU A 32 7.66 -5.75 4.85
CA GLU A 32 7.36 -6.89 3.98
C GLU A 32 6.29 -7.76 4.65
N LEU A 33 5.03 -7.51 4.27
CA LEU A 33 3.87 -8.15 4.89
C LEU A 33 3.80 -9.65 4.62
N ASP A 34 4.20 -10.06 3.43
CA ASP A 34 4.29 -11.48 3.04
C ASP A 34 5.36 -12.26 3.82
N GLU A 35 6.37 -11.58 4.33
CA GLU A 35 7.41 -12.16 5.20
C GLU A 35 7.02 -12.17 6.69
N GLY A 36 5.82 -11.72 7.03
CA GLY A 36 5.31 -11.68 8.39
C GLY A 36 5.73 -10.46 9.21
N GLU A 37 6.33 -9.46 8.57
CA GLU A 37 6.66 -8.20 9.24
C GLU A 37 5.38 -7.44 9.63
N LYS A 38 5.44 -6.75 10.75
CA LYS A 38 4.27 -6.02 11.29
C LYS A 38 4.39 -4.54 11.03
N ILE A 39 3.28 -3.93 10.63
CA ILE A 39 3.18 -2.48 10.48
C ILE A 39 3.32 -1.84 11.86
N PRO A 40 4.17 -0.80 12.01
CA PRO A 40 4.33 -0.09 13.29
C PRO A 40 2.99 0.41 13.83
N THR A 41 2.82 0.34 15.13
CA THR A 41 1.61 0.83 15.80
C THR A 41 1.57 2.35 15.86
N ASP A 42 2.72 3.01 16.00
CA ASP A 42 2.82 4.47 15.95
C ASP A 42 3.14 4.94 14.53
N LEU A 43 2.11 5.37 13.82
CA LEU A 43 2.20 5.92 12.47
C LEU A 43 2.49 7.43 12.44
N SER A 44 2.41 8.10 13.58
CA SER A 44 2.59 9.56 13.67
C SER A 44 3.98 10.03 13.25
N LYS A 45 4.97 9.18 13.38
CA LYS A 45 6.37 9.45 13.02
C LYS A 45 6.68 9.44 11.52
N PHE A 46 5.75 8.95 10.71
CA PHE A 46 5.92 8.93 9.25
C PHE A 46 5.23 10.13 8.61
N ASP A 47 5.84 10.68 7.57
CA ASP A 47 5.33 11.84 6.83
C ASP A 47 4.47 11.42 5.64
N ALA A 48 4.75 10.26 5.04
CA ALA A 48 4.00 9.71 3.92
C ALA A 48 3.97 8.18 3.98
N MET A 49 2.98 7.58 3.31
CA MET A 49 2.86 6.14 3.15
C MET A 49 2.77 5.76 1.68
N PHE A 50 3.59 4.79 1.26
CA PHE A 50 3.49 4.14 -0.04
C PHE A 50 2.98 2.72 0.17
N CYS A 51 1.94 2.34 -0.54
CA CYS A 51 1.38 1.00 -0.49
C CYS A 51 1.49 0.37 -1.87
N MET A 52 2.27 -0.69 -1.97
CA MET A 52 2.65 -1.28 -3.24
C MET A 52 1.59 -2.22 -3.80
N GLY A 53 1.83 -2.73 -4.99
CA GLY A 53 0.99 -3.75 -5.62
C GLY A 53 1.20 -5.15 -5.03
N GLY A 54 0.42 -6.09 -5.54
CA GLY A 54 0.52 -7.48 -5.17
C GLY A 54 -0.56 -8.31 -5.88
N PRO A 55 -0.40 -9.64 -5.92
CA PRO A 55 -1.35 -10.52 -6.58
C PRO A 55 -2.64 -10.77 -5.77
N MET A 56 -2.71 -10.24 -4.55
CA MET A 56 -3.84 -10.44 -3.66
C MET A 56 -5.03 -9.57 -4.08
N ASP A 57 -6.24 -10.10 -3.93
CA ASP A 57 -7.47 -9.30 -3.95
C ASP A 57 -7.75 -8.74 -2.54
N THR A 58 -8.39 -7.58 -2.45
CA THR A 58 -8.65 -6.90 -1.17
C THR A 58 -9.50 -7.72 -0.19
N TRP A 59 -10.29 -8.66 -0.68
CA TRP A 59 -11.17 -9.52 0.13
C TRP A 59 -10.51 -10.83 0.60
N MET A 60 -9.26 -11.11 0.18
CA MET A 60 -8.55 -12.35 0.55
C MET A 60 -8.01 -12.33 1.99
N GLU A 61 -8.85 -11.91 2.94
CA GLU A 61 -8.46 -11.77 4.34
C GLU A 61 -8.24 -13.11 5.06
N LYS A 62 -8.84 -14.19 4.56
CA LYS A 62 -8.62 -15.56 5.07
C LYS A 62 -7.23 -16.07 4.74
N GLU A 63 -6.83 -15.91 3.48
CA GLU A 63 -5.53 -16.35 2.96
C GLU A 63 -4.41 -15.43 3.46
N TYR A 64 -4.71 -14.14 3.59
CA TYR A 64 -3.77 -13.09 4.00
C TYR A 64 -4.34 -12.27 5.15
N PRO A 65 -4.29 -12.79 6.40
CA PRO A 65 -4.88 -12.09 7.57
C PRO A 65 -4.30 -10.71 7.84
N TRP A 66 -3.07 -10.46 7.41
CA TRP A 66 -2.43 -9.15 7.53
C TRP A 66 -3.14 -8.05 6.72
N LEU A 67 -3.98 -8.40 5.73
CA LEU A 67 -4.83 -7.43 5.01
C LEU A 67 -5.77 -6.68 5.95
N ILE A 68 -6.31 -7.35 6.96
CA ILE A 68 -7.22 -6.74 7.94
C ILE A 68 -6.49 -5.63 8.70
N THR A 69 -5.30 -5.92 9.21
CA THR A 69 -4.48 -4.94 9.93
C THR A 69 -4.02 -3.82 9.02
N GLU A 70 -3.62 -4.14 7.79
CA GLU A 70 -3.19 -3.16 6.81
C GLU A 70 -4.27 -2.16 6.49
N LYS A 71 -5.49 -2.60 6.18
CA LYS A 71 -6.65 -1.72 5.94
C LYS A 71 -6.90 -0.79 7.12
N LYS A 72 -6.81 -1.31 8.33
CA LYS A 72 -6.96 -0.52 9.56
C LYS A 72 -5.88 0.56 9.66
N ARG A 73 -4.63 0.23 9.37
CA ARG A 73 -3.50 1.17 9.41
C ARG A 73 -3.57 2.22 8.31
N ILE A 74 -3.98 1.83 7.10
CA ILE A 74 -4.19 2.77 6.00
C ILE A 74 -5.29 3.78 6.37
N LYS A 75 -6.40 3.30 6.92
CA LYS A 75 -7.50 4.18 7.37
C LYS A 75 -7.02 5.16 8.44
N GLU A 76 -6.31 4.70 9.46
CA GLU A 76 -5.72 5.55 10.49
C GLU A 76 -4.82 6.63 9.88
N PHE A 77 -3.93 6.24 8.95
CA PHE A 77 -2.98 7.16 8.35
C PHE A 77 -3.66 8.22 7.48
N VAL A 78 -4.61 7.82 6.64
CA VAL A 78 -5.25 8.71 5.66
C VAL A 78 -6.39 9.50 6.28
N VAL A 79 -7.25 8.87 7.09
CA VAL A 79 -8.47 9.49 7.60
C VAL A 79 -8.22 10.23 8.92
N ASP A 80 -7.56 9.58 9.86
CA ASP A 80 -7.38 10.14 11.20
C ASP A 80 -6.19 11.10 11.24
N LEU A 81 -5.02 10.67 10.74
CA LEU A 81 -3.81 11.48 10.70
C LEU A 81 -3.75 12.45 9.52
N LYS A 82 -4.60 12.26 8.50
CA LYS A 82 -4.69 13.11 7.29
C LYS A 82 -3.35 13.30 6.59
N LYS A 83 -2.55 12.22 6.51
CA LYS A 83 -1.22 12.24 5.90
C LYS A 83 -1.23 11.73 4.47
N PRO A 84 -0.26 12.16 3.64
CA PRO A 84 -0.14 11.74 2.24
C PRO A 84 0.01 10.23 2.08
N TYR A 85 -0.71 9.70 1.12
CA TYR A 85 -0.69 8.29 0.76
C TYR A 85 -0.60 8.13 -0.76
N LEU A 86 0.21 7.20 -1.22
CA LEU A 86 0.29 6.79 -2.62
C LEU A 86 0.15 5.27 -2.71
N GLY A 87 -0.89 4.82 -3.41
CA GLY A 87 -1.17 3.40 -3.64
C GLY A 87 -0.97 2.99 -5.08
N PHE A 88 -0.32 1.86 -5.30
CA PHE A 88 -0.15 1.23 -6.61
C PHE A 88 -0.97 -0.06 -6.68
N CYS A 89 -1.79 -0.22 -7.72
CA CYS A 89 -2.59 -1.42 -7.96
C CYS A 89 -3.37 -1.85 -6.70
N LEU A 90 -2.95 -2.93 -6.02
CA LEU A 90 -3.57 -3.37 -4.75
C LEU A 90 -3.62 -2.23 -3.71
N GLY A 91 -2.55 -1.45 -3.59
CA GLY A 91 -2.52 -0.30 -2.66
C GLY A 91 -3.56 0.77 -2.98
N CYS A 92 -3.85 1.02 -4.26
CA CYS A 92 -4.92 1.91 -4.69
C CYS A 92 -6.31 1.33 -4.35
N GLN A 93 -6.50 0.03 -4.56
CA GLN A 93 -7.75 -0.66 -4.23
C GLN A 93 -8.03 -0.66 -2.72
N LEU A 94 -7.01 -0.91 -1.91
CA LEU A 94 -7.12 -0.83 -0.45
C LEU A 94 -7.54 0.57 0.02
N LEU A 95 -6.96 1.62 -0.57
CA LEU A 95 -7.37 2.99 -0.28
C LEU A 95 -8.84 3.21 -0.60
N GLY A 96 -9.28 2.81 -1.80
CA GLY A 96 -10.68 2.95 -2.21
C GLY A 96 -11.65 2.29 -1.23
N GLU A 97 -11.29 1.11 -0.73
CA GLU A 97 -12.12 0.38 0.24
C GLU A 97 -12.15 1.06 1.61
N VAL A 98 -11.00 1.50 2.13
CA VAL A 98 -10.94 2.11 3.49
C VAL A 98 -11.61 3.47 3.59
N VAL A 99 -11.76 4.19 2.47
CA VAL A 99 -12.49 5.47 2.42
C VAL A 99 -13.97 5.32 2.07
N GLY A 100 -14.48 4.10 2.06
CA GLY A 100 -15.91 3.82 1.89
C GLY A 100 -16.34 3.34 0.50
N GLY A 101 -15.39 3.13 -0.41
CA GLY A 101 -15.63 2.53 -1.71
C GLY A 101 -15.79 1.02 -1.65
N LYS A 102 -16.05 0.41 -2.80
CA LYS A 102 -16.18 -1.03 -2.96
C LYS A 102 -15.32 -1.51 -4.11
N VAL A 103 -14.48 -2.51 -3.86
CA VAL A 103 -13.68 -3.18 -4.88
C VAL A 103 -14.43 -4.42 -5.35
N VAL A 104 -14.64 -4.52 -6.66
CA VAL A 104 -15.36 -5.65 -7.28
C VAL A 104 -14.58 -6.18 -8.48
N ARG A 105 -14.75 -7.46 -8.76
CA ARG A 105 -14.23 -8.07 -9.98
C ARG A 105 -15.05 -7.62 -11.18
N THR A 106 -14.39 -7.15 -12.23
CA THR A 106 -15.04 -6.81 -13.50
C THR A 106 -15.33 -8.07 -14.33
N SER A 107 -16.34 -8.01 -15.19
CA SER A 107 -16.66 -9.10 -16.12
C SER A 107 -15.64 -9.23 -17.26
N ASN A 108 -15.01 -8.11 -17.64
CA ASN A 108 -14.05 -8.05 -18.74
C ASN A 108 -12.71 -7.50 -18.18
N PRO A 109 -11.70 -8.36 -17.97
CA PRO A 109 -10.40 -7.89 -17.53
C PRO A 109 -9.69 -7.09 -18.64
N GLU A 110 -9.02 -6.00 -18.28
CA GLU A 110 -8.16 -5.22 -19.15
C GLU A 110 -6.71 -5.50 -18.78
N ILE A 111 -5.99 -6.20 -19.66
CA ILE A 111 -4.60 -6.58 -19.46
C ILE A 111 -3.82 -6.23 -20.72
N GLY A 112 -2.77 -5.41 -20.60
CA GLY A 112 -1.90 -5.03 -21.70
C GLY A 112 -1.67 -3.53 -21.81
N MET A 113 -1.11 -3.11 -22.94
CA MET A 113 -0.88 -1.72 -23.31
C MET A 113 -2.09 -1.19 -24.07
N LEU A 114 -2.83 -0.29 -23.45
CA LEU A 114 -4.04 0.30 -24.00
C LEU A 114 -3.89 1.79 -24.23
N ASN A 115 -4.52 2.29 -25.29
CA ASN A 115 -4.64 3.73 -25.51
C ASN A 115 -5.74 4.29 -24.60
N ILE A 116 -5.45 5.39 -23.97
CA ILE A 116 -6.37 6.13 -23.12
C ILE A 116 -6.65 7.54 -23.68
#